data_8eaccace29e021069652ff4d3fc5e05f
#
_entry.id   8eaccace29e021069652ff4d3fc5e05f
#
_cell.length_a   1.000
_cell.length_b   1.000
_cell.length_c   1.000
_cell.angle_alpha   90.00
_cell.angle_beta   90.00
_cell.angle_gamma   90.00
#
_symmetry.space_group_name_H-M   'P 1'
#
loop_
_entity.id
_entity.type
_entity.pdbx_description
1 polymer ?
#
loop_
_entity_poly.entity_id
_entity_poly.type
_entity_poly.pdbx_seq_one_letter_code
_entity_poly.pdbx_strand_id
1 'polypeptide(L)'
;SEYGSSDDQWSKLAALDYDFNNNNWITVGTGDPFAYMANWATESTYCAYSNPEYDALYQELKSEMDEDKRADLIFQMQQILIDDAAVLIDGYYNSSMIYSKNVGYAKIHTADYYWLSTEIVPAE
;
A
#
# COMPACT_ATOMS: atom_id res chain seq x y z
N SER A 1 -19.56 8.98 -8.14
CA SER A 1 -19.74 8.18 -9.37
C SER A 1 -19.61 6.72 -9.04
N GLU A 2 -20.51 5.88 -9.60
CA GLU A 2 -20.40 4.44 -9.50
C GLU A 2 -19.50 3.94 -10.64
N TYR A 3 -18.64 2.97 -10.35
CA TYR A 3 -17.78 2.34 -11.34
C TYR A 3 -18.44 1.08 -11.88
N GLY A 4 -18.49 0.95 -13.21
CA GLY A 4 -19.03 -0.24 -13.87
C GLY A 4 -18.09 -1.46 -13.82
N SER A 5 -16.78 -1.20 -13.69
CA SER A 5 -15.73 -2.23 -13.64
C SER A 5 -14.48 -1.71 -12.96
N SER A 6 -13.56 -2.61 -12.62
CA SER A 6 -12.22 -2.27 -12.11
C SER A 6 -11.43 -1.42 -13.11
N ASP A 7 -11.53 -1.71 -14.40
CA ASP A 7 -10.82 -0.96 -15.46
C ASP A 7 -11.34 0.48 -15.57
N ASP A 8 -12.65 0.71 -15.37
CA ASP A 8 -13.24 2.04 -15.35
C ASP A 8 -12.74 2.84 -14.13
N GLN A 9 -12.63 2.21 -12.96
CA GLN A 9 -12.06 2.83 -11.78
C GLN A 9 -10.62 3.28 -12.00
N TRP A 10 -9.76 2.40 -12.53
CA TRP A 10 -8.37 2.71 -12.79
C TRP A 10 -8.19 3.79 -13.86
N SER A 11 -9.04 3.80 -14.88
CA SER A 11 -9.02 4.83 -15.90
C SER A 11 -9.35 6.21 -15.34
N LYS A 12 -10.33 6.31 -14.43
CA LYS A 12 -10.70 7.55 -13.77
C LYS A 12 -9.63 8.02 -12.78
N LEU A 13 -9.02 7.09 -12.04
CA LEU A 13 -7.88 7.40 -11.18
C LEU A 13 -6.72 8.00 -11.97
N ALA A 14 -6.32 7.37 -13.07
CA ALA A 14 -5.25 7.85 -13.93
C ALA A 14 -5.55 9.20 -14.58
N ALA A 15 -6.83 9.48 -14.86
CA ALA A 15 -7.30 10.76 -15.39
C ALA A 15 -7.49 11.83 -14.31
N LEU A 16 -7.36 11.50 -13.02
CA LEU A 16 -7.68 12.34 -11.86
C LEU A 16 -9.14 12.86 -11.88
N ASP A 17 -10.04 12.07 -12.47
CA ASP A 17 -11.47 12.37 -12.64
C ASP A 17 -12.28 11.78 -11.47
N TYR A 18 -12.02 12.28 -10.26
CA TYR A 18 -12.76 11.89 -9.06
C TYR A 18 -12.65 12.94 -7.95
N ASP A 19 -13.68 13.06 -7.13
CA ASP A 19 -13.66 13.84 -5.90
C ASP A 19 -13.25 12.98 -4.69
N PHE A 20 -13.69 11.73 -4.68
CA PHE A 20 -13.39 10.73 -3.66
C PHE A 20 -13.28 9.35 -4.28
N ASN A 21 -12.25 8.60 -3.89
CA ASN A 21 -12.05 7.23 -4.34
C ASN A 21 -11.81 6.31 -3.15
N ASN A 22 -12.56 5.21 -3.08
CA ASN A 22 -12.33 4.13 -2.13
C ASN A 22 -11.55 3.02 -2.83
N ASN A 23 -10.35 2.73 -2.33
CA ASN A 23 -9.47 1.73 -2.91
C ASN A 23 -8.77 0.91 -1.81
N ASN A 24 -8.33 -0.28 -2.18
CA ASN A 24 -7.54 -1.15 -1.33
C ASN A 24 -6.08 -1.13 -1.82
N TRP A 25 -5.16 -0.86 -0.90
CA TRP A 25 -3.73 -0.79 -1.18
C TRP A 25 -2.94 -1.79 -0.32
N ILE A 26 -1.94 -2.39 -0.92
CA ILE A 26 -0.94 -3.17 -0.19
C ILE A 26 0.10 -2.20 0.36
N THR A 27 0.14 -2.05 1.68
CA THR A 27 0.98 -1.07 2.35
C THR A 27 2.43 -1.51 2.49
N VAL A 28 2.67 -2.82 2.62
CA VAL A 28 4.00 -3.41 2.87
C VAL A 28 4.27 -4.61 1.96
N GLY A 29 3.93 -4.51 0.68
CA GLY A 29 4.05 -5.62 -0.27
C GLY A 29 5.44 -6.23 -0.37
N THR A 30 6.49 -5.45 -0.14
CA THR A 30 7.90 -5.88 -0.14
C THR A 30 8.52 -5.90 1.26
N GLY A 31 7.75 -5.65 2.32
CA GLY A 31 8.25 -5.47 3.69
C GLY A 31 8.63 -4.03 4.03
N ASP A 32 8.63 -3.12 3.06
CA ASP A 32 8.92 -1.68 3.23
C ASP A 32 7.69 -0.87 2.75
N PRO A 33 7.13 0.04 3.56
CA PRO A 33 6.00 0.88 3.16
C PRO A 33 6.34 1.95 2.13
N PHE A 34 7.59 2.10 1.72
CA PHE A 34 8.04 3.08 0.73
C PHE A 34 7.19 3.09 -0.55
N ALA A 35 6.87 1.91 -1.08
CA ALA A 35 6.06 1.79 -2.29
C ALA A 35 4.63 2.34 -2.10
N TYR A 36 4.08 2.23 -0.90
CA TYR A 36 2.79 2.83 -0.57
C TYR A 36 2.89 4.35 -0.46
N MET A 37 3.96 4.87 0.18
CA MET A 37 4.19 6.31 0.31
C MET A 37 4.35 7.00 -1.05
N ALA A 38 4.90 6.32 -2.04
CA ALA A 38 5.04 6.84 -3.41
C ALA A 38 3.71 7.24 -4.07
N ASN A 39 2.60 6.62 -3.66
CA ASN A 39 1.29 6.93 -4.25
C ASN A 39 0.79 8.35 -3.95
N TRP A 40 1.30 8.98 -2.89
CA TRP A 40 0.85 10.29 -2.40
C TRP A 40 1.79 11.43 -2.79
N ALA A 41 2.95 11.15 -3.38
CA ALA A 41 3.84 12.18 -3.89
C ALA A 41 3.21 12.90 -5.10
N THR A 42 3.50 14.19 -5.27
CA THR A 42 3.00 15.00 -6.40
C THR A 42 3.31 14.37 -7.77
N GLU A 43 4.40 13.62 -7.87
CA GLU A 43 4.78 12.89 -9.10
C GLU A 43 3.91 11.64 -9.37
N SER A 44 3.04 11.25 -8.44
CA SER A 44 2.19 10.06 -8.59
C SER A 44 1.09 10.28 -9.63
N THR A 45 0.76 9.21 -10.35
CA THR A 45 -0.35 9.19 -11.30
C THR A 45 -1.64 8.63 -10.68
N TYR A 46 -1.64 8.27 -9.40
CA TYR A 46 -2.75 7.61 -8.71
C TYR A 46 -3.52 8.52 -7.76
N CYS A 47 -2.99 9.71 -7.48
CA CYS A 47 -3.56 10.61 -6.50
C CYS A 47 -3.46 12.06 -6.98
N ALA A 48 -4.53 12.83 -6.83
CA ALA A 48 -4.56 14.27 -7.12
C ALA A 48 -4.03 15.12 -5.94
N TYR A 49 -3.25 14.52 -5.05
CA TYR A 49 -2.67 15.17 -3.89
C TYR A 49 -1.33 15.82 -4.24
N SER A 50 -1.06 16.98 -3.66
CA SER A 50 0.21 17.68 -3.81
C SER A 50 0.52 18.45 -2.54
N ASN A 51 1.65 18.12 -1.89
CA ASN A 51 2.14 18.84 -0.72
C ASN A 51 3.68 18.91 -0.78
N PRO A 52 4.28 20.11 -0.85
CA PRO A 52 5.73 20.26 -0.97
C PRO A 52 6.53 19.69 0.21
N GLU A 53 5.96 19.70 1.43
CA GLU A 53 6.61 19.12 2.61
C GLU A 53 6.62 17.59 2.51
N TYR A 54 5.50 17.00 2.10
CA TYR A 54 5.43 15.56 1.83
C TYR A 54 6.44 15.14 0.76
N ASP A 55 6.52 15.88 -0.34
CA ASP A 55 7.45 15.60 -1.44
C ASP A 55 8.91 15.67 -0.99
N ALA A 56 9.26 16.63 -0.13
CA ALA A 56 10.60 16.75 0.43
C ALA A 56 10.98 15.52 1.27
N LEU A 57 10.10 15.10 2.17
CA LEU A 57 10.29 13.88 2.97
C LEU A 57 10.36 12.62 2.10
N TYR A 58 9.55 12.56 1.04
CA TYR A 58 9.59 11.45 0.09
C TYR A 58 10.93 11.36 -0.65
N GLN A 59 11.50 12.50 -1.08
CA GLN A 59 12.81 12.52 -1.72
C GLN A 59 13.94 12.10 -0.75
N GLU A 60 13.86 12.50 0.51
CA GLU A 60 14.80 12.05 1.55
C GLU A 60 14.68 10.54 1.79
N LEU A 61 13.45 10.02 1.90
CA LEU A 61 13.18 8.60 2.09
C LEU A 61 13.74 7.71 0.96
N LYS A 62 13.79 8.21 -0.28
CA LYS A 62 14.36 7.49 -1.44
C LYS A 62 15.83 7.10 -1.22
N SER A 63 16.59 7.89 -0.48
CA SER A 63 18.05 7.71 -0.30
C SER A 63 18.44 7.29 1.11
N GLU A 64 17.52 7.36 2.09
CA GLU A 64 17.82 6.99 3.46
C GLU A 64 17.88 5.46 3.61
N MET A 65 18.96 4.98 4.24
CA MET A 65 19.23 3.55 4.44
C MET A 65 19.16 3.13 5.91
N ASP A 66 19.14 4.09 6.84
CA ASP A 66 18.99 3.83 8.26
C ASP A 66 17.52 3.52 8.57
N GLU A 67 17.24 2.35 9.16
CA GLU A 67 15.88 1.85 9.38
C GLU A 67 15.08 2.75 10.34
N ASP A 68 15.73 3.28 11.39
CA ASP A 68 15.05 4.13 12.37
C ASP A 68 14.68 5.49 11.74
N LYS A 69 15.58 6.07 10.97
CA LYS A 69 15.29 7.32 10.24
C LYS A 69 14.23 7.13 9.15
N ARG A 70 14.25 5.99 8.45
CA ARG A 70 13.19 5.65 7.49
C ARG A 70 11.83 5.59 8.18
N ALA A 71 11.75 4.93 9.34
CA ALA A 71 10.53 4.86 10.12
C ALA A 71 10.03 6.26 10.54
N ASP A 72 10.93 7.12 10.99
CA ASP A 72 10.61 8.51 11.38
C ASP A 72 10.09 9.33 10.19
N LEU A 73 10.72 9.23 9.02
CA LEU A 73 10.27 9.90 7.79
C LEU A 73 8.87 9.42 7.38
N ILE A 74 8.64 8.12 7.38
CA ILE A 74 7.34 7.54 7.04
C ILE A 74 6.28 7.99 8.04
N PHE A 75 6.59 8.06 9.33
CA PHE A 75 5.65 8.56 10.34
C PHE A 75 5.27 10.02 10.10
N GLN A 76 6.24 10.89 9.79
CA GLN A 76 5.97 12.29 9.47
C GLN A 76 5.10 12.41 8.20
N MET A 77 5.40 11.64 7.17
CA MET A 77 4.62 11.62 5.93
C MET A 77 3.17 11.16 6.18
N GLN A 78 2.96 10.14 7.01
CA GLN A 78 1.62 9.69 7.41
C GLN A 78 0.85 10.79 8.17
N GLN A 79 1.54 11.51 9.05
CA GLN A 79 0.91 12.59 9.80
C GLN A 79 0.43 13.72 8.88
N ILE A 80 1.22 14.09 7.87
CA ILE A 80 0.83 15.08 6.86
C ILE A 80 -0.44 14.64 6.11
N LEU A 81 -0.50 13.37 5.68
CA LEU A 81 -1.68 12.86 4.96
C LEU A 81 -2.95 12.89 5.80
N ILE A 82 -2.83 12.66 7.11
CA ILE A 82 -3.95 12.70 8.06
C ILE A 82 -4.37 14.16 8.30
N ASP A 83 -3.43 15.04 8.54
CA ASP A 83 -3.70 16.45 8.85
C ASP A 83 -4.32 17.18 7.65
N ASP A 84 -3.90 16.85 6.44
CA ASP A 84 -4.46 17.36 5.19
C ASP A 84 -5.78 16.67 4.78
N ALA A 85 -6.22 15.67 5.54
CA ALA A 85 -7.35 14.81 5.17
C ALA A 85 -7.25 14.20 3.75
N ALA A 86 -6.01 13.98 3.28
CA ALA A 86 -5.73 13.40 1.97
C ALA A 86 -6.10 11.93 1.90
N VAL A 87 -6.10 11.23 3.03
CA VAL A 87 -6.44 9.81 3.15
C VAL A 87 -7.31 9.56 4.37
N LEU A 88 -8.31 8.70 4.20
CA LEU A 88 -9.10 8.12 5.28
C LEU A 88 -8.90 6.61 5.27
N ILE A 89 -8.33 6.06 6.33
CA ILE A 89 -8.17 4.62 6.51
C ILE A 89 -9.42 4.08 7.21
N ASP A 90 -10.25 3.34 6.49
CA ASP A 90 -11.49 2.77 7.01
C ASP A 90 -11.28 1.38 7.66
N GLY A 91 -10.18 0.69 7.34
CA GLY A 91 -9.85 -0.59 7.93
C GLY A 91 -8.63 -1.27 7.34
N TYR A 92 -8.27 -2.39 7.95
CA TYR A 92 -7.22 -3.30 7.49
C TYR A 92 -7.83 -4.67 7.20
N TYR A 93 -7.60 -5.19 6.00
CA TYR A 93 -8.04 -6.52 5.62
C TYR A 93 -7.11 -7.60 6.16
N ASN A 94 -7.71 -8.68 6.62
CA ASN A 94 -6.94 -9.88 6.96
C ASN A 94 -6.71 -10.72 5.71
N SER A 95 -5.47 -11.09 5.45
CA SER A 95 -5.15 -12.09 4.43
C SER A 95 -5.42 -13.49 4.95
N SER A 96 -6.07 -14.31 4.15
CA SER A 96 -6.38 -15.70 4.48
C SER A 96 -5.90 -16.64 3.39
N MET A 97 -5.25 -17.72 3.79
CA MET A 97 -4.85 -18.79 2.87
C MET A 97 -5.82 -19.96 3.02
N ILE A 98 -6.42 -20.38 1.92
CA ILE A 98 -7.30 -21.54 1.87
C ILE A 98 -6.58 -22.66 1.10
N TYR A 99 -6.46 -23.81 1.71
CA TYR A 99 -5.82 -24.98 1.10
C TYR A 99 -6.64 -26.24 1.28
N SER A 100 -6.38 -27.22 0.42
CA SER A 100 -7.10 -28.49 0.44
C SER A 100 -6.70 -29.33 1.64
N LYS A 101 -7.53 -30.33 1.99
CA LYS A 101 -7.24 -31.30 3.06
C LYS A 101 -5.94 -32.10 2.86
N ASN A 102 -5.37 -32.08 1.65
CA ASN A 102 -4.11 -32.79 1.35
C ASN A 102 -2.87 -31.95 1.76
N VAL A 103 -3.07 -30.74 2.25
CA VAL A 103 -2.03 -29.87 2.79
C VAL A 103 -2.17 -29.86 4.31
N GLY A 104 -1.17 -30.34 5.03
CA GLY A 104 -1.17 -30.38 6.49
C GLY A 104 -0.83 -29.01 7.10
N TYR A 105 0.05 -28.27 6.44
CA TYR A 105 0.47 -26.94 6.88
C TYR A 105 0.91 -26.06 5.70
N ALA A 106 0.56 -24.81 5.75
CA ALA A 106 1.10 -23.77 4.89
C ALA A 106 1.25 -22.46 5.67
N LYS A 107 2.40 -21.80 5.55
CA LYS A 107 2.68 -20.56 6.24
C LYS A 107 2.22 -19.37 5.40
N ILE A 108 1.46 -18.47 6.01
CA ILE A 108 1.17 -17.16 5.43
C ILE A 108 2.39 -16.27 5.68
N HIS A 109 2.95 -15.72 4.62
CA HIS A 109 4.03 -14.75 4.73
C HIS A 109 3.48 -13.38 5.14
N THR A 110 4.25 -12.62 5.90
CA THR A 110 3.85 -11.27 6.35
C THR A 110 3.82 -10.25 5.21
N ALA A 111 4.62 -10.46 4.15
CA ALA A 111 4.56 -9.66 2.94
C ALA A 111 3.67 -10.36 1.89
N ASP A 112 2.70 -9.63 1.38
CA ASP A 112 1.55 -10.16 0.63
C ASP A 112 1.92 -10.82 -0.72
N TYR A 113 3.07 -10.49 -1.29
CA TYR A 113 3.50 -11.05 -2.58
C TYR A 113 4.20 -12.41 -2.51
N TYR A 114 4.48 -12.93 -1.32
CA TYR A 114 5.22 -14.19 -1.14
C TYR A 114 4.29 -15.35 -0.80
N TRP A 115 3.45 -15.73 -1.77
CA TRP A 115 2.48 -16.83 -1.62
C TRP A 115 3.09 -18.23 -1.75
N LEU A 116 4.24 -18.36 -2.43
CA LEU A 116 4.95 -19.60 -2.60
C LEU A 116 6.05 -19.73 -1.56
N SER A 117 5.97 -20.76 -0.76
CA SER A 117 6.90 -21.05 0.33
C SER A 117 7.33 -22.51 0.28
N THR A 118 8.57 -22.78 0.67
CA THR A 118 9.06 -24.14 0.92
C THR A 118 8.47 -24.75 2.19
N GLU A 119 7.69 -24.00 2.95
CA GLU A 119 7.04 -24.40 4.19
C GLU A 119 5.62 -24.95 3.96
N ILE A 120 5.36 -25.53 2.79
CA ILE A 120 4.11 -26.27 2.51
C ILE A 120 4.37 -27.74 2.80
N VAL A 121 3.62 -28.30 3.73
CA VAL A 121 3.76 -29.70 4.17
C VAL A 121 2.52 -30.47 3.76
N PRO A 122 2.65 -31.67 3.13
CA PRO A 122 1.52 -32.54 2.86
C PRO A 122 0.82 -32.96 4.16
N ALA A 123 -0.47 -33.26 4.08
CA ALA A 123 -1.18 -33.93 5.16
C ALA A 123 -0.69 -35.39 5.27
N GLU A 124 -0.60 -35.90 6.49
CA GLU A 124 -0.30 -37.34 6.78
C GLU A 124 -1.45 -38.26 6.36
#